data_a925d5bd23686a82bd37dc013b2dfbe3
#
_entry.id   a925d5bd23686a82bd37dc013b2dfbe3
#
_cell.length_a   1.000
_cell.length_b   1.000
_cell.length_c   1.000
_cell.angle_alpha   90.00
_cell.angle_beta   90.00
_cell.angle_gamma   90.00
#
_symmetry.space_group_name_H-M   'P 1'
#
loop_
_entity.id
_entity.type
_entity.pdbx_description
1 polymer ?
#
loop_
_entity_poly.entity_id
_entity_poly.type
_entity_poly.pdbx_seq_one_letter_code
_entity_poly.pdbx_strand_id
1 'polypeptide(L)' 'MARFELYGTARCPLTGEMREWLEWKRSDFVEYDVEADPAARSRMRALAAGQRNVPLLVEDGKVVQVGWQGRSCIVDLE' A
#
# COMPACT_ATOMS: atom_id res chain seq x y z
N MET A 1 2.47 -17.60 -0.51
CA MET A 1 2.30 -16.22 -0.98
C MET A 1 1.46 -15.44 0.00
N ALA A 2 1.82 -14.19 0.23
CA ALA A 2 1.05 -13.35 1.14
C ALA A 2 -0.31 -13.04 0.52
N ARG A 3 -1.34 -13.09 1.33
CA ARG A 3 -2.70 -12.75 0.90
C ARG A 3 -2.86 -11.27 0.64
N PHE A 4 -2.20 -10.44 1.47
CA PHE A 4 -2.30 -9.00 1.38
C PHE A 4 -0.99 -8.40 0.89
N GLU A 5 -1.12 -7.31 0.14
CA GLU A 5 0.03 -6.49 -0.24
C GLU A 5 -0.25 -5.07 0.22
N LEU A 6 0.69 -4.49 0.94
CA LEU A 6 0.60 -3.12 1.43
C LEU A 6 1.56 -2.26 0.61
N TYR A 7 1.01 -1.34 -0.15
CA TYR A 7 1.81 -0.38 -0.91
C TYR A 7 1.82 0.96 -0.19
N GLY A 8 3.00 1.46 0.09
CA GLY A 8 3.13 2.71 0.81
C GLY A 8 4.49 3.33 0.63
N THR A 9 4.83 4.28 1.50
CA THR A 9 6.16 4.91 1.49
C THR A 9 6.67 5.06 2.92
N ALA A 10 7.99 5.15 3.05
CA ALA A 10 8.61 5.38 4.35
C ALA A 10 8.28 6.76 4.91
N ARG A 11 7.91 7.71 4.04
CA ARG A 11 7.60 9.08 4.46
C ARG A 11 6.18 9.27 4.94
N CYS A 12 5.28 8.33 4.63
CA CYS A 12 3.87 8.46 5.01
C CYS A 12 3.62 7.74 6.34
N PRO A 13 3.35 8.48 7.43
CA PRO A 13 3.09 7.84 8.71
C PRO A 13 1.84 6.94 8.69
N LEU A 14 0.92 7.19 7.78
CA LEU A 14 -0.28 6.36 7.65
C LEU A 14 0.04 4.95 7.15
N THR A 15 1.11 4.81 6.35
CA THR A 15 1.60 3.48 5.94
C THR A 15 2.01 2.68 7.17
N GLY A 16 2.73 3.32 8.09
CA GLY A 16 3.15 2.68 9.34
C GLY A 16 1.97 2.27 10.21
N GLU A 17 0.94 3.11 10.28
CA GLU A 17 -0.26 2.78 11.05
C GLU A 17 -0.98 1.57 10.47
N MET A 18 -1.11 1.49 9.16
CA MET A 18 -1.73 0.33 8.52
C MET A 18 -0.87 -0.93 8.72
N ARG A 19 0.44 -0.80 8.64
CA ARG A 19 1.35 -1.93 8.90
C ARG A 19 1.14 -2.48 10.30
N GLU A 20 1.08 -1.61 11.30
CA GLU A 20 0.88 -2.03 12.67
C GLU A 20 -0.46 -2.72 12.85
N TRP A 21 -1.50 -2.22 12.21
CA TRP A 21 -2.83 -2.83 12.25
C TRP A 21 -2.81 -4.24 11.64
N LEU A 22 -2.14 -4.40 10.50
CA LEU A 22 -2.01 -5.71 9.86
C LEU A 22 -1.23 -6.69 10.73
N GLU A 23 -0.16 -6.20 11.38
CA GLU A 23 0.63 -7.01 12.30
C GLU A 23 -0.20 -7.42 13.53
N TRP A 24 -0.96 -6.48 14.07
CA TRP A 24 -1.82 -6.74 15.21
C TRP A 24 -2.87 -7.80 14.89
N LYS A 25 -3.43 -7.76 13.71
CA LYS A 25 -4.41 -8.76 13.26
C LYS A 25 -3.76 -10.09 12.88
N ARG A 26 -2.44 -10.14 12.82
CA ARG A 26 -1.68 -11.30 12.34
C ARG A 26 -2.05 -11.67 10.91
N SER A 27 -2.33 -10.68 10.09
CA SER A 27 -2.59 -10.87 8.67
C SER A 27 -1.31 -11.26 7.96
N ASP A 28 -1.41 -12.11 6.94
CA ASP A 28 -0.29 -12.47 6.11
C ASP A 28 -0.14 -11.40 5.03
N PHE A 29 0.90 -10.57 5.12
CA PHE A 29 1.08 -9.48 4.17
C PHE A 29 2.55 -9.24 3.85
N VAL A 30 2.77 -8.63 2.68
CA VAL A 30 4.08 -8.15 2.25
C VAL A 30 3.94 -6.64 2.04
N GLU A 31 4.92 -5.89 2.53
CA GLU A 31 4.92 -4.43 2.38
C GLU A 31 5.90 -4.03 1.28
N TYR A 32 5.47 -3.08 0.45
CA TYR A 32 6.30 -2.51 -0.62
C TYR A 32 6.39 -1.00 -0.47
N ASP A 33 7.60 -0.48 -0.61
CA ASP A 33 7.84 0.96 -0.66
C ASP A 33 7.87 1.38 -2.13
N VAL A 34 6.80 2.04 -2.58
CA VAL A 34 6.66 2.39 -3.99
C VAL A 34 7.60 3.50 -4.44
N GLU A 35 8.21 4.21 -3.49
CA GLU A 35 9.23 5.21 -3.83
C GLU A 35 10.59 4.58 -4.03
N ALA A 36 10.89 3.51 -3.30
CA ALA A 36 12.19 2.85 -3.35
C ALA A 36 12.23 1.68 -4.34
N ASP A 37 11.08 1.06 -4.64
CA ASP A 37 11.01 -0.15 -5.45
C ASP A 37 10.26 0.13 -6.76
N PRO A 38 10.99 0.26 -7.90
CA PRO A 38 10.34 0.54 -9.19
C PRO A 38 9.34 -0.52 -9.63
N ALA A 39 9.59 -1.79 -9.30
CA ALA A 39 8.67 -2.86 -9.66
C ALA A 39 7.36 -2.75 -8.88
N ALA A 40 7.45 -2.41 -7.60
CA ALA A 40 6.26 -2.18 -6.77
C ALA A 40 5.48 -0.97 -7.28
N ARG A 41 6.19 0.08 -7.68
CA ARG A 41 5.56 1.28 -8.23
C ARG A 41 4.77 0.96 -9.49
N SER A 42 5.33 0.16 -10.39
CA SER A 42 4.64 -0.27 -11.60
C SER A 42 3.39 -1.10 -11.29
N ARG A 43 3.50 -2.01 -10.32
CA ARG A 43 2.35 -2.81 -9.90
C ARG A 43 1.25 -1.94 -9.32
N MET A 44 1.60 -1.00 -8.46
CA MET A 44 0.61 -0.09 -7.88
C MET A 44 -0.09 0.73 -8.96
N ARG A 45 0.68 1.22 -9.94
CA ARG A 45 0.10 2.00 -11.03
C ARG A 45 -0.95 1.20 -11.79
N ALA A 46 -0.67 -0.08 -12.04
CA ALA A 46 -1.62 -0.95 -12.74
C ALA A 46 -2.84 -1.27 -11.88
N LEU A 47 -2.64 -1.51 -10.59
CA LEU A 47 -3.73 -1.88 -9.69
C LEU A 47 -4.64 -0.69 -9.36
N ALA A 48 -4.04 0.49 -9.22
CA ALA A 48 -4.73 1.65 -8.69
C ALA A 48 -5.45 2.50 -9.75
N ALA A 49 -5.33 2.13 -11.02
CA ALA A 49 -6.04 2.80 -12.12
C ALA A 49 -5.85 4.31 -12.14
N GLY A 50 -4.62 4.75 -11.86
CA GLY A 50 -4.25 6.16 -11.95
C GLY A 50 -4.31 6.94 -10.65
N GLN A 51 -4.91 6.43 -9.59
CA GLN A 51 -4.87 7.12 -8.31
C GLN A 51 -3.51 6.88 -7.65
N ARG A 52 -3.05 7.83 -6.84
CA ARG A 52 -1.70 7.82 -6.28
C ARG A 52 -1.70 7.93 -4.76
N ASN A 53 -2.77 7.51 -4.12
CA ASN A 53 -2.90 7.61 -2.68
C ASN A 53 -2.36 6.36 -1.99
N VAL A 54 -1.57 6.57 -0.95
CA VAL A 54 -1.05 5.50 -0.11
C VAL A 54 -1.46 5.76 1.34
N PRO A 55 -1.52 4.77 2.21
CA PRO A 55 -1.29 3.36 1.92
C PRO A 55 -2.40 2.75 1.06
N LEU A 56 -2.03 1.75 0.27
CA LEU A 56 -2.97 1.02 -0.57
C LEU A 56 -2.92 -0.44 -0.14
N LEU A 57 -4.06 -0.99 0.22
CA LEU A 57 -4.15 -2.38 0.64
C LEU A 57 -4.78 -3.22 -0.47
N VAL A 58 -4.09 -4.27 -0.85
CA VAL A 58 -4.51 -5.19 -1.91
C VAL A 58 -4.68 -6.57 -1.31
N GLU A 59 -5.78 -7.23 -1.63
CA GLU A 59 -6.03 -8.60 -1.21
C GLU A 59 -6.27 -9.44 -2.45
N ASP A 60 -5.42 -10.46 -2.65
CA ASP A 60 -5.54 -11.40 -3.76
C ASP A 60 -5.65 -10.68 -5.11
N GLY A 61 -4.85 -9.64 -5.29
CA GLY A 61 -4.77 -8.87 -6.54
C GLY A 61 -5.84 -7.81 -6.71
N LYS A 62 -6.66 -7.57 -5.69
CA LYS A 62 -7.72 -6.55 -5.75
C LYS A 62 -7.52 -5.50 -4.68
N VAL A 63 -7.70 -4.24 -5.06
CA VAL A 63 -7.62 -3.13 -4.11
C VAL A 63 -8.84 -3.20 -3.17
N VAL A 64 -8.58 -3.30 -1.87
CA VAL A 64 -9.65 -3.38 -0.88
C VAL A 64 -9.72 -2.16 0.02
N GLN A 65 -8.65 -1.37 0.10
CA GLN A 65 -8.67 -0.15 0.89
C GLN A 65 -7.66 0.85 0.32
N VAL A 66 -8.07 2.11 0.24
CA VAL A 66 -7.20 3.22 -0.16
C VAL A 66 -7.14 4.20 1.00
N GLY A 67 -5.92 4.47 1.48
CA GLY A 67 -5.72 5.36 2.62
C GLY A 67 -5.96 4.66 3.94
N TRP A 68 -5.91 5.44 5.00
CA TRP A 68 -6.06 4.94 6.37
C TRP A 68 -6.93 5.93 7.15
N GLN A 69 -8.06 5.44 7.66
CA GLN A 69 -8.99 6.25 8.47
C GLN A 69 -9.39 7.56 7.77
N GLY A 70 -9.67 7.47 6.47
CA GLY A 70 -10.11 8.62 5.69
C GLY A 70 -9.00 9.57 5.26
N ARG A 71 -7.73 9.23 5.55
CA ARG A 71 -6.58 10.05 5.19
C ARG A 71 -5.63 9.26 4.30
N SER A 72 -4.82 9.98 3.53
CA SER A 72 -3.83 9.34 2.66
C SER A 72 -2.71 10.32 2.35
N CYS A 73 -1.59 9.76 1.89
CA CYS A 73 -0.50 10.53 1.31
C CYS A 73 -0.52 10.34 -0.20
N ILE A 74 0.01 11.31 -0.93
CA ILE A 74 0.08 11.22 -2.39
C ILE A 74 1.52 10.93 -2.78
N VAL A 75 1.71 9.96 -3.69
CA VAL A 75 3.03 9.60 -4.19
C VAL A 75 3.10 9.82 -5.69
N ASP A 76 4.32 9.97 -6.18
CA ASP A 76 4.60 10.07 -7.61
C ASP A 76 4.88 8.66 -8.12
N LEU A 77 4.08 8.20 -9.08
CA LEU A 77 4.20 6.86 -9.63
C LEU A 77 4.86 6.83 -11.01
N GLU A 78 5.39 7.96 -11.45
CA GLU A 78 6.08 8.05 -12.74
C GLU A 78 7.56 7.67 -12.67
#